data_7458e8a5c4205baa3ae18ec4d94ecb99
#
_entry.id   7458e8a5c4205baa3ae18ec4d94ecb99
#
_cell.length_a   1.000
_cell.length_b   1.000
_cell.length_c   1.000
_cell.angle_alpha   90.00
_cell.angle_beta   90.00
_cell.angle_gamma   90.00
#
_symmetry.space_group_name_H-M   'P 1'
#
loop_
_entity.id
_entity.type
_entity.pdbx_description
1 polymer ?
#
loop_
_entity_poly.entity_id
_entity_poly.type
_entity_poly.pdbx_seq_one_letter_code
_entity_poly.pdbx_strand_id
1 'polypeptide(L)'
;VRSLSENSILENSVVYEYLKKKVGEEGILVIKSFLDKEETTDEEIAKVTDLKLNIVRRILYILYESRIAEYKRLKDKESGWMTYLWSINHKNIEAAIENEAKRLIRNLEARLKFERENMFYVCSCGEKADFTQALEQNFKCSVCGSPLTYQDSSTIIKAIERRISEVEDP
;
A
#
# COMPACT_ATOMS: atom_id res chain seq x y z
N VAL A 1 -9.52 16.68 11.60
CA VAL A 1 -8.27 16.16 11.01
C VAL A 1 -7.15 17.01 11.61
N ARG A 2 -6.40 16.47 12.59
CA ARG A 2 -5.21 17.12 13.14
C ARG A 2 -4.12 17.05 12.07
N SER A 3 -3.57 18.20 11.67
CA SER A 3 -2.35 18.23 10.87
C SER A 3 -1.26 17.49 11.64
N LEU A 4 -0.73 16.42 11.07
CA LEU A 4 0.39 15.68 11.64
C LEU A 4 1.58 16.65 11.67
N SER A 5 2.17 16.84 12.85
CA SER A 5 3.44 17.55 12.97
C SER A 5 4.53 16.75 12.23
N GLU A 6 5.47 17.43 11.59
CA GLU A 6 6.50 16.86 10.70
C GLU A 6 7.21 15.63 11.30
N ASN A 7 7.46 15.59 12.60
CA ASN A 7 8.06 14.46 13.32
C ASN A 7 7.13 13.25 13.58
N SER A 8 5.80 13.38 13.39
CA SER A 8 4.85 12.31 13.72
C SER A 8 4.46 11.43 12.50
N ILE A 9 4.90 11.77 11.30
CA ILE A 9 4.50 11.06 10.08
C ILE A 9 4.96 9.60 10.11
N LEU A 10 6.20 9.34 10.49
CA LEU A 10 6.73 7.97 10.58
C LEU A 10 6.41 7.26 11.90
N GLU A 11 5.89 7.97 12.91
CA GLU A 11 5.36 7.38 14.14
C GLU A 11 3.95 6.80 13.94
N ASN A 12 3.24 7.27 12.93
CA ASN A 12 1.96 6.68 12.54
C ASN A 12 2.20 5.33 11.86
N SER A 13 1.73 4.25 12.49
CA SER A 13 1.92 2.87 11.99
C SER A 13 1.35 2.65 10.60
N VAL A 14 0.24 3.28 10.26
CA VAL A 14 -0.41 3.16 8.92
C VAL A 14 0.45 3.82 7.85
N VAL A 15 0.98 5.01 8.15
CA VAL A 15 1.89 5.74 7.26
C VAL A 15 3.17 4.95 7.04
N TYR A 16 3.76 4.47 8.12
CA TYR A 16 4.99 3.68 8.08
C TYR A 16 4.83 2.43 7.21
N GLU A 17 3.79 1.63 7.44
CA GLU A 17 3.52 0.42 6.68
C GLU A 17 3.22 0.71 5.19
N TYR A 18 2.50 1.79 4.91
CA TYR A 18 2.25 2.24 3.54
C TYR A 18 3.55 2.59 2.81
N LEU A 19 4.41 3.40 3.43
CA LEU A 19 5.69 3.82 2.85
C LEU A 19 6.63 2.61 2.71
N LYS A 20 6.73 1.76 3.74
CA LYS A 20 7.53 0.54 3.72
C LYS A 20 7.12 -0.42 2.59
N LYS A 21 5.83 -0.59 2.36
CA LYS A 21 5.31 -1.39 1.24
C LYS A 21 5.69 -0.81 -0.12
N LYS A 22 5.80 0.52 -0.23
CA LYS A 22 6.15 1.20 -1.48
C LYS A 22 7.64 1.18 -1.81
N VAL A 23 8.47 1.50 -0.84
CA VAL A 23 9.91 1.76 -1.06
C VAL A 23 10.84 0.80 -0.31
N GLY A 24 10.30 -0.10 0.50
CA GLY A 24 11.08 -1.04 1.31
C GLY A 24 11.78 -0.39 2.51
N GLU A 25 12.58 -1.18 3.24
CA GLU A 25 13.34 -0.70 4.42
C GLU A 25 14.36 0.38 4.06
N GLU A 26 15.10 0.18 2.96
CA GLU A 26 16.07 1.17 2.47
C GLU A 26 15.37 2.50 2.14
N GLY A 27 14.15 2.46 1.61
CA GLY A 27 13.36 3.64 1.32
C GLY A 27 12.92 4.39 2.57
N ILE A 28 12.62 3.68 3.65
CA ILE A 28 12.32 4.31 4.94
C ILE A 28 13.55 5.06 5.48
N LEU A 29 14.77 4.49 5.34
CA LEU A 29 16.00 5.17 5.71
C LEU A 29 16.22 6.45 4.88
N VAL A 30 15.98 6.37 3.57
CA VAL A 30 16.04 7.54 2.69
C VAL A 30 15.04 8.60 3.13
N ILE A 31 13.77 8.27 3.36
CA ILE A 31 12.77 9.24 3.81
C ILE A 31 13.19 9.89 5.13
N LYS A 32 13.61 9.11 6.12
CA LYS A 32 14.09 9.63 7.42
C LYS A 32 15.24 10.62 7.29
N SER A 33 16.14 10.41 6.32
CA SER A 33 17.34 11.25 6.15
C SER A 33 17.05 12.68 5.72
N PHE A 34 15.85 12.93 5.13
CA PHE A 34 15.48 14.26 4.65
C PHE A 34 14.04 14.68 4.98
N LEU A 35 13.35 13.93 5.86
CA LEU A 35 11.98 14.25 6.27
C LEU A 35 11.85 15.66 6.87
N ASP A 36 12.85 16.06 7.67
CA ASP A 36 12.87 17.34 8.39
C ASP A 36 13.68 18.42 7.66
N LYS A 37 14.13 18.14 6.43
CA LYS A 37 14.92 19.08 5.63
C LYS A 37 14.04 19.75 4.59
N GLU A 38 14.17 21.04 4.41
CA GLU A 38 13.48 21.74 3.34
C GLU A 38 13.90 21.24 1.96
N GLU A 39 15.22 21.10 1.75
CA GLU A 39 15.79 20.60 0.50
C GLU A 39 17.10 19.84 0.77
N THR A 40 17.39 18.81 -0.02
CA THR A 40 18.64 18.04 0.05
C THR A 40 19.00 17.43 -1.30
N THR A 41 20.26 17.03 -1.48
CA THR A 41 20.72 16.37 -2.71
C THR A 41 20.73 14.84 -2.55
N ASP A 42 20.67 14.12 -3.67
CA ASP A 42 20.79 12.66 -3.68
C ASP A 42 22.15 12.18 -3.14
N GLU A 43 23.23 12.94 -3.37
CA GLU A 43 24.57 12.67 -2.83
C GLU A 43 24.61 12.83 -1.30
N GLU A 44 23.95 13.84 -0.74
CA GLU A 44 23.85 14.03 0.73
C GLU A 44 23.04 12.91 1.38
N ILE A 45 21.92 12.51 0.77
CA ILE A 45 21.13 11.38 1.23
C ILE A 45 21.99 10.10 1.23
N ALA A 46 22.71 9.83 0.14
CA ALA A 46 23.57 8.66 0.01
C ALA A 46 24.64 8.61 1.10
N LYS A 47 25.26 9.75 1.43
CA LYS A 47 26.25 9.85 2.51
C LYS A 47 25.65 9.57 3.90
N VAL A 48 24.47 10.12 4.18
CA VAL A 48 23.82 9.97 5.49
C VAL A 48 23.27 8.55 5.70
N THR A 49 22.77 7.92 4.63
CA THR A 49 22.16 6.58 4.72
C THR A 49 23.15 5.45 4.48
N ASP A 50 24.37 5.73 4.04
CA ASP A 50 25.38 4.75 3.61
C ASP A 50 24.89 3.84 2.46
N LEU A 51 23.94 4.32 1.68
CA LEU A 51 23.40 3.61 0.53
C LEU A 51 24.12 4.04 -0.76
N LYS A 52 24.19 3.12 -1.71
CA LYS A 52 24.72 3.44 -3.05
C LYS A 52 23.83 4.48 -3.73
N LEU A 53 24.43 5.46 -4.38
CA LEU A 53 23.73 6.57 -5.04
C LEU A 53 22.64 6.11 -6.03
N ASN A 54 22.87 5.02 -6.76
CA ASN A 54 21.88 4.46 -7.68
C ASN A 54 20.64 3.90 -6.97
N ILE A 55 20.79 3.37 -5.75
CA ILE A 55 19.68 2.91 -4.91
C ILE A 55 18.88 4.11 -4.42
N VAL A 56 19.56 5.14 -3.90
CA VAL A 56 18.91 6.39 -3.47
C VAL A 56 18.11 7.02 -4.61
N ARG A 57 18.70 7.15 -5.79
CA ARG A 57 18.02 7.70 -6.99
C ARG A 57 16.78 6.89 -7.39
N ARG A 58 16.85 5.56 -7.34
CA ARG A 58 15.71 4.71 -7.60
C ARG A 58 14.57 4.94 -6.60
N ILE A 59 14.92 5.04 -5.31
CA ILE A 59 13.94 5.30 -4.24
C ILE A 59 13.30 6.69 -4.42
N LEU A 60 14.10 7.71 -4.63
CA LEU A 60 13.62 9.08 -4.88
C LEU A 60 12.70 9.16 -6.10
N TYR A 61 12.99 8.39 -7.16
CA TYR A 61 12.14 8.31 -8.33
C TYR A 61 10.77 7.67 -8.01
N ILE A 62 10.73 6.59 -7.21
CA ILE A 62 9.47 5.95 -6.76
C ILE A 62 8.66 6.94 -5.91
N LEU A 63 9.32 7.68 -5.02
CA LEU A 63 8.67 8.71 -4.20
C LEU A 63 8.12 9.85 -5.06
N TYR A 64 8.84 10.27 -6.08
CA TYR A 64 8.41 11.30 -7.03
C TYR A 64 7.19 10.85 -7.84
N GLU A 65 7.21 9.65 -8.43
CA GLU A 65 6.06 9.11 -9.16
C GLU A 65 4.80 8.98 -8.28
N SER A 66 5.02 8.74 -6.98
CA SER A 66 3.95 8.69 -5.98
C SER A 66 3.55 10.09 -5.47
N ARG A 67 4.16 11.16 -5.97
CA ARG A 67 3.98 12.54 -5.53
C ARG A 67 4.30 12.80 -4.06
N ILE A 68 5.06 11.89 -3.44
CA ILE A 68 5.51 12.00 -2.04
C ILE A 68 6.74 12.90 -1.94
N ALA A 69 7.64 12.81 -2.92
CA ALA A 69 8.78 13.70 -3.05
C ALA A 69 8.66 14.56 -4.31
N GLU A 70 9.24 15.74 -4.25
CA GLU A 70 9.36 16.69 -5.35
C GLU A 70 10.83 17.08 -5.51
N TYR A 71 11.20 17.59 -6.68
CA TYR A 71 12.55 18.12 -6.89
C TYR A 71 12.54 19.44 -7.65
N LYS A 72 13.54 20.27 -7.35
CA LYS A 72 13.90 21.45 -8.13
C LYS A 72 15.23 21.21 -8.82
N ARG A 73 15.36 21.74 -10.02
CA ARG A 73 16.61 21.70 -10.79
C ARG A 73 17.38 23.00 -10.61
N LEU A 74 18.61 22.91 -10.15
CA LEU A 74 19.53 24.02 -10.13
C LEU A 74 20.62 23.78 -11.19
N LYS A 75 20.78 24.74 -12.07
CA LYS A 75 21.90 24.75 -13.03
C LYS A 75 22.97 25.67 -12.52
N ASP A 76 24.13 25.10 -12.26
CA ASP A 76 25.33 25.91 -11.98
C ASP A 76 25.70 26.76 -13.20
N LYS A 77 25.90 28.06 -12.99
CA LYS A 77 26.11 29.01 -14.07
C LYS A 77 27.50 28.90 -14.69
N GLU A 78 28.50 28.44 -13.93
CA GLU A 78 29.89 28.36 -14.38
C GLU A 78 30.22 27.01 -15.00
N SER A 79 29.84 25.90 -14.31
CA SER A 79 30.12 24.54 -14.75
C SER A 79 29.05 23.97 -15.68
N GLY A 80 27.86 24.55 -15.68
CA GLY A 80 26.70 24.03 -16.41
C GLY A 80 26.09 22.76 -15.80
N TRP A 81 26.60 22.29 -14.66
CA TRP A 81 26.10 21.10 -13.98
C TRP A 81 24.69 21.30 -13.46
N MET A 82 23.89 20.20 -13.52
CA MET A 82 22.54 20.17 -13.01
C MET A 82 22.50 19.43 -11.67
N THR A 83 22.09 20.14 -10.63
CA THR A 83 21.85 19.56 -9.30
C THR A 83 20.35 19.44 -9.05
N TYR A 84 19.92 18.33 -8.47
CA TYR A 84 18.54 18.10 -8.09
C TYR A 84 18.42 18.27 -6.57
N LEU A 85 17.57 19.22 -6.16
CA LEU A 85 17.22 19.43 -4.76
C LEU A 85 15.87 18.76 -4.49
N TRP A 86 15.89 17.80 -3.60
CA TRP A 86 14.74 16.98 -3.22
C TRP A 86 14.09 17.49 -1.95
N SER A 87 12.78 17.47 -1.90
CA SER A 87 11.95 17.80 -0.73
C SER A 87 10.78 16.82 -0.61
N ILE A 88 10.29 16.62 0.61
CA ILE A 88 9.10 15.79 0.87
C ILE A 88 7.85 16.67 0.85
N ASN A 89 6.84 16.21 0.13
CA ASN A 89 5.52 16.82 0.16
C ASN A 89 4.62 16.11 1.19
N HIS A 90 4.61 16.61 2.41
CA HIS A 90 3.87 16.04 3.54
C HIS A 90 2.36 15.95 3.27
N LYS A 91 1.76 16.95 2.61
CA LYS A 91 0.33 16.97 2.27
C LYS A 91 -0.05 15.84 1.31
N ASN A 92 0.85 15.51 0.40
CA ASN A 92 0.61 14.43 -0.56
C ASN A 92 0.71 13.05 0.09
N ILE A 93 1.48 12.88 1.17
CA ILE A 93 1.52 11.63 1.94
C ILE A 93 0.15 11.36 2.55
N GLU A 94 -0.45 12.34 3.23
CA GLU A 94 -1.79 12.22 3.81
C GLU A 94 -2.83 11.87 2.75
N ALA A 95 -2.84 12.62 1.64
CA ALA A 95 -3.75 12.36 0.53
C ALA A 95 -3.55 10.97 -0.12
N ALA A 96 -2.31 10.50 -0.23
CA ALA A 96 -2.00 9.18 -0.78
C ALA A 96 -2.51 8.06 0.12
N ILE A 97 -2.37 8.21 1.44
CA ILE A 97 -2.87 7.25 2.43
C ILE A 97 -4.40 7.21 2.43
N GLU A 98 -5.03 8.37 2.42
CA GLU A 98 -6.50 8.47 2.35
C GLU A 98 -7.04 7.79 1.08
N ASN A 99 -6.40 8.00 -0.06
CA ASN A 99 -6.77 7.34 -1.31
C ASN A 99 -6.59 5.81 -1.26
N GLU A 100 -5.52 5.33 -0.63
CA GLU A 100 -5.28 3.90 -0.45
C GLU A 100 -6.31 3.29 0.52
N ALA A 101 -6.65 3.98 1.61
CA ALA A 101 -7.71 3.56 2.52
C ALA A 101 -9.06 3.45 1.82
N LYS A 102 -9.45 4.48 1.05
CA LYS A 102 -10.67 4.46 0.23
C LYS A 102 -10.68 3.32 -0.79
N ARG A 103 -9.53 3.01 -1.39
CA ARG A 103 -9.39 1.89 -2.32
C ARG A 103 -9.57 0.54 -1.61
N LEU A 104 -8.97 0.39 -0.43
CA LEU A 104 -9.10 -0.81 0.39
C LEU A 104 -10.55 -1.04 0.80
N ILE A 105 -11.23 0.00 1.30
CA ILE A 105 -12.65 -0.07 1.69
C ILE A 105 -13.49 -0.54 0.51
N ARG A 106 -13.39 0.10 -0.66
CA ARG A 106 -14.13 -0.32 -1.87
C ARG A 106 -13.92 -1.79 -2.23
N ASN A 107 -12.68 -2.28 -2.12
CA ASN A 107 -12.38 -3.68 -2.42
C ASN A 107 -12.99 -4.62 -1.37
N LEU A 108 -12.95 -4.23 -0.09
CA LEU A 108 -13.57 -5.00 1.00
C LEU A 108 -15.09 -5.02 0.88
N GLU A 109 -15.72 -3.89 0.55
CA GLU A 109 -17.18 -3.78 0.30
C GLU A 109 -17.61 -4.66 -0.87
N ALA A 110 -16.87 -4.62 -1.98
CA ALA A 110 -17.14 -5.48 -3.13
C ALA A 110 -17.04 -6.97 -2.75
N ARG A 111 -16.03 -7.33 -1.94
CA ARG A 111 -15.89 -8.69 -1.44
C ARG A 111 -16.99 -9.07 -0.47
N LEU A 112 -17.38 -8.17 0.44
CA LEU A 112 -18.47 -8.36 1.38
C LEU A 112 -19.79 -8.62 0.65
N LYS A 113 -20.10 -7.80 -0.35
CA LYS A 113 -21.27 -7.98 -1.20
C LYS A 113 -21.25 -9.34 -1.87
N PHE A 114 -20.11 -9.73 -2.45
CA PHE A 114 -19.98 -11.03 -3.11
C PHE A 114 -20.19 -12.22 -2.15
N GLU A 115 -19.65 -12.15 -0.92
CA GLU A 115 -19.84 -13.21 0.07
C GLU A 115 -21.31 -13.28 0.60
N ARG A 116 -22.03 -12.15 0.63
CA ARG A 116 -23.43 -12.09 1.05
C ARG A 116 -24.42 -12.57 -0.02
N GLU A 117 -24.13 -12.28 -1.27
CA GLU A 117 -25.02 -12.59 -2.40
C GLU A 117 -24.84 -14.00 -2.94
N ASN A 118 -23.77 -14.71 -2.58
CA ASN A 118 -23.45 -16.03 -3.09
C ASN A 118 -23.37 -17.08 -1.98
N MET A 119 -23.81 -18.27 -2.29
CA MET A 119 -23.58 -19.47 -1.48
C MET A 119 -22.41 -20.25 -2.05
N PHE A 120 -21.49 -20.64 -1.20
CA PHE A 120 -20.28 -21.34 -1.60
C PHE A 120 -20.23 -22.77 -1.10
N TYR A 121 -19.62 -23.62 -1.91
CA TYR A 121 -19.37 -25.01 -1.65
C TYR A 121 -17.89 -25.31 -1.81
N VAL A 122 -17.33 -26.07 -0.88
CA VAL A 122 -15.89 -26.37 -0.86
C VAL A 122 -15.67 -27.87 -0.87
N CYS A 123 -14.57 -28.27 -1.49
CA CYS A 123 -14.06 -29.62 -1.51
C CYS A 123 -12.92 -29.79 -0.50
N SER A 124 -12.70 -31.01 -0.02
CA SER A 124 -11.53 -31.36 0.80
C SER A 124 -10.19 -31.15 0.09
N CYS A 125 -10.16 -31.08 -1.26
CA CYS A 125 -8.96 -30.74 -2.04
C CYS A 125 -8.67 -29.23 -2.12
N GLY A 126 -9.55 -28.35 -1.54
CA GLY A 126 -9.41 -26.91 -1.55
C GLY A 126 -10.17 -26.19 -2.68
N GLU A 127 -10.76 -26.90 -3.61
CA GLU A 127 -11.57 -26.31 -4.67
C GLU A 127 -12.84 -25.66 -4.10
N LYS A 128 -13.22 -24.48 -4.61
CA LYS A 128 -14.39 -23.70 -4.18
C LYS A 128 -15.26 -23.41 -5.39
N ALA A 129 -16.54 -23.68 -5.28
CA ALA A 129 -17.56 -23.40 -6.30
C ALA A 129 -18.68 -22.54 -5.70
N ASP A 130 -19.27 -21.66 -6.51
CA ASP A 130 -20.55 -21.04 -6.16
C ASP A 130 -21.71 -22.01 -6.37
N PHE A 131 -22.92 -21.61 -5.95
CA PHE A 131 -24.11 -22.47 -6.04
C PHE A 131 -24.40 -22.93 -7.49
N THR A 132 -24.24 -22.05 -8.47
CA THR A 132 -24.53 -22.35 -9.88
C THR A 132 -23.55 -23.40 -10.41
N GLN A 133 -22.26 -23.20 -10.15
CA GLN A 133 -21.21 -24.15 -10.51
C GLN A 133 -21.39 -25.50 -9.80
N ALA A 134 -21.71 -25.47 -8.49
CA ALA A 134 -21.94 -26.68 -7.72
C ALA A 134 -23.14 -27.47 -8.25
N LEU A 135 -24.21 -26.78 -8.63
CA LEU A 135 -25.40 -27.37 -9.23
C LEU A 135 -25.12 -28.04 -10.58
N GLU A 136 -24.40 -27.33 -11.48
CA GLU A 136 -23.98 -27.87 -12.78
C GLU A 136 -23.11 -29.13 -12.65
N GLN A 137 -22.31 -29.20 -11.59
CA GLN A 137 -21.44 -30.35 -11.27
C GLN A 137 -22.11 -31.41 -10.41
N ASN A 138 -23.44 -31.32 -10.18
CA ASN A 138 -24.18 -32.20 -9.26
C ASN A 138 -23.53 -32.31 -7.88
N PHE A 139 -23.02 -31.18 -7.35
CA PHE A 139 -22.32 -31.06 -6.06
C PHE A 139 -21.11 -31.99 -5.93
N LYS A 140 -20.43 -32.25 -7.03
CA LYS A 140 -19.15 -32.97 -7.08
C LYS A 140 -18.03 -32.06 -7.55
N CYS A 141 -16.88 -32.19 -6.93
CA CYS A 141 -15.71 -31.41 -7.29
C CYS A 141 -15.22 -31.77 -8.71
N SER A 142 -15.01 -30.75 -9.55
CA SER A 142 -14.50 -30.92 -10.91
C SER A 142 -13.06 -31.45 -10.98
N VAL A 143 -12.30 -31.26 -9.87
CA VAL A 143 -10.88 -31.64 -9.82
C VAL A 143 -10.69 -33.07 -9.31
N CYS A 144 -11.35 -33.47 -8.23
CA CYS A 144 -11.12 -34.78 -7.59
C CYS A 144 -12.35 -35.67 -7.51
N GLY A 145 -13.51 -35.20 -7.96
CA GLY A 145 -14.76 -35.97 -7.96
C GLY A 145 -15.43 -36.15 -6.59
N SER A 146 -14.81 -35.67 -5.51
CA SER A 146 -15.36 -35.74 -4.15
C SER A 146 -16.57 -34.82 -3.98
N PRO A 147 -17.50 -35.11 -3.04
CA PRO A 147 -18.63 -34.23 -2.80
C PRO A 147 -18.20 -32.85 -2.31
N LEU A 148 -18.91 -31.85 -2.80
CA LEU A 148 -18.80 -30.47 -2.34
C LEU A 148 -19.69 -30.28 -1.11
N THR A 149 -19.17 -29.62 -0.07
CA THR A 149 -19.88 -29.29 1.16
C THR A 149 -20.15 -27.80 1.26
N TYR A 150 -21.30 -27.41 1.78
CA TYR A 150 -21.65 -26.01 1.99
C TYR A 150 -20.63 -25.33 2.93
N GLN A 151 -20.17 -24.15 2.54
CA GLN A 151 -19.31 -23.31 3.36
C GLN A 151 -20.11 -22.15 3.94
N ASP A 152 -20.20 -22.08 5.27
CA ASP A 152 -20.75 -20.91 5.94
C ASP A 152 -19.78 -19.72 5.84
N SER A 153 -20.20 -18.67 5.14
CA SER A 153 -19.43 -17.44 4.98
C SER A 153 -19.55 -16.47 6.16
N SER A 154 -20.31 -16.77 7.20
CA SER A 154 -20.57 -15.85 8.31
C SER A 154 -19.32 -15.36 9.02
N THR A 155 -18.34 -16.22 9.19
CA THR A 155 -17.03 -15.86 9.80
C THR A 155 -16.24 -14.93 8.91
N ILE A 156 -16.24 -15.16 7.59
CA ILE A 156 -15.57 -14.33 6.59
C ILE A 156 -16.22 -12.94 6.54
N ILE A 157 -17.55 -12.91 6.50
CA ILE A 157 -18.35 -11.68 6.49
C ILE A 157 -18.01 -10.81 7.71
N LYS A 158 -18.06 -11.37 8.92
CA LYS A 158 -17.72 -10.66 10.16
C LYS A 158 -16.27 -10.16 10.17
N ALA A 159 -15.33 -10.92 9.63
CA ALA A 159 -13.93 -10.50 9.54
C ALA A 159 -13.75 -9.33 8.57
N ILE A 160 -14.46 -9.32 7.44
CA ILE A 160 -14.43 -8.22 6.48
C ILE A 160 -15.06 -6.97 7.07
N GLU A 161 -16.24 -7.09 7.71
CA GLU A 161 -16.93 -5.97 8.38
C GLU A 161 -16.04 -5.32 9.44
N ARG A 162 -15.43 -6.14 10.30
CA ARG A 162 -14.47 -5.64 11.30
C ARG A 162 -13.31 -4.89 10.65
N ARG A 163 -12.76 -5.42 9.55
CA ARG A 163 -11.64 -4.78 8.86
C ARG A 163 -12.02 -3.45 8.22
N ILE A 164 -13.25 -3.33 7.70
CA ILE A 164 -13.77 -2.06 7.19
C ILE A 164 -13.83 -1.04 8.33
N SER A 165 -14.44 -1.39 9.47
CA SER A 165 -14.53 -0.49 10.63
C SER A 165 -13.17 -0.04 11.17
N GLU A 166 -12.16 -0.94 11.20
CA GLU A 166 -10.79 -0.61 11.60
C GLU A 166 -10.10 0.38 10.65
N VAL A 167 -10.50 0.43 9.38
CA VAL A 167 -9.93 1.35 8.38
C VAL A 167 -10.66 2.69 8.38
N GLU A 168 -11.96 2.71 8.71
CA GLU A 168 -12.78 3.92 8.76
C GLU A 168 -12.52 4.74 10.04
N ASP A 169 -12.26 4.07 11.16
CA ASP A 169 -11.98 4.65 12.48
C ASP A 169 -10.61 4.14 13.00
N PRO A 170 -9.49 4.68 12.49
CA PRO A 170 -8.15 4.28 12.86
C PRO A 170 -7.69 4.80 14.24
#